data_4eb1bb53bbf7d0cb15ba573358d3114a
#
_entry.id   4eb1bb53bbf7d0cb15ba573358d3114a
#
_cell.length_a   1.000
_cell.length_b   1.000
_cell.length_c   1.000
_cell.angle_alpha   90.00
_cell.angle_beta   90.00
_cell.angle_gamma   90.00
#
_symmetry.space_group_name_H-M   'P 1'
#
loop_
_entity.id
_entity.type
_entity.pdbx_description
1 polymer ?
#
loop_
_entity_poly.entity_id
_entity_poly.type
_entity_poly.pdbx_seq_one_letter_code
_entity_poly.pdbx_strand_id
1 'polypeptide(L)'
;DATLDDFTKNTCPGCGSCSGMYTANSMNCLTEAIGMALPGNGTIPAVYSARTQLAKHAGMQVMKLVEQNLCPRDILTPAAFENALATDMALGCSTNSVLHLLAIANEAGVPMDLATINAVSAKVPNLCHLAPAGPTHIEDLYAAGGVQAVMKQLADAGLLHTELPTVTGKTLGENLAGAENRDPSAIRPMDNPYSTTGGIAVLWGNIAKDGCVVKRSAVAPEMLAHEGPARVFDSEDEAIAAIYAGQIHPGDVVVIRYEGPKGGPGMREMLNPTSALAGMKLDKTVALITDGRFSGASRGASIGHVSPEAAQGGEIALIEEGDTISIDIPAGKVELKVSDEELERRRANWKAPAPRITTGWLGRYARLVSSANTGAVLK
;
A
#
# COMPACT_ATOMS: atom_id res chain seq x y z
N ASP A 1 3.59 7.46 32.41
CA ASP A 1 4.42 8.67 32.31
C ASP A 1 3.56 9.81 31.75
N ALA A 2 3.52 10.96 32.48
CA ALA A 2 2.68 12.11 32.12
C ALA A 2 3.02 12.65 30.70
N THR A 3 4.28 12.62 30.31
CA THR A 3 4.74 13.06 28.98
C THR A 3 4.19 12.14 27.87
N LEU A 4 4.24 10.83 28.08
CA LEU A 4 3.69 9.88 27.13
C LEU A 4 2.16 10.01 27.00
N ASP A 5 1.47 10.21 28.12
CA ASP A 5 0.03 10.45 28.17
C ASP A 5 -0.35 11.76 27.43
N ASP A 6 0.44 12.82 27.59
CA ASP A 6 0.25 14.08 26.88
C ASP A 6 0.48 13.92 25.37
N PHE A 7 1.54 13.25 24.95
CA PHE A 7 1.73 12.92 23.53
C PHE A 7 0.57 12.10 22.98
N THR A 8 0.13 11.07 23.69
CA THR A 8 -0.98 10.22 23.25
C THR A 8 -2.27 11.01 23.01
N LYS A 9 -2.54 12.01 23.87
CA LYS A 9 -3.74 12.85 23.76
C LYS A 9 -3.67 13.91 22.67
N ASN A 10 -2.47 14.35 22.30
CA ASN A 10 -2.28 15.49 21.39
C ASN A 10 -1.68 15.09 20.03
N THR A 11 -1.33 13.81 19.81
CA THR A 11 -0.79 13.32 18.55
C THR A 11 -1.89 13.19 17.50
N CYS A 12 -1.57 13.48 16.24
CA CYS A 12 -2.50 13.43 15.11
C CYS A 12 -3.74 14.32 15.31
N PRO A 13 -3.59 15.62 15.51
CA PRO A 13 -4.71 16.53 15.77
C PRO A 13 -5.62 16.77 14.58
N GLY A 14 -5.36 16.13 13.44
CA GLY A 14 -6.14 16.26 12.21
C GLY A 14 -7.58 15.77 12.34
N CYS A 15 -8.36 16.14 11.38
CA CYS A 15 -9.80 15.91 11.33
C CYS A 15 -10.18 15.07 10.14
N GLY A 16 -10.21 13.79 10.33
CA GLY A 16 -10.57 12.85 9.26
C GLY A 16 -10.28 11.43 9.63
N SER A 17 -10.28 10.54 8.64
CA SER A 17 -9.93 9.14 8.84
C SER A 17 -8.45 8.96 9.21
N CYS A 18 -7.57 9.83 8.69
CA CYS A 18 -6.17 10.01 9.07
C CYS A 18 -5.63 11.32 8.48
N SER A 19 -4.46 11.79 8.95
CA SER A 19 -3.87 13.04 8.47
C SER A 19 -2.98 12.87 7.23
N GLY A 20 -2.46 11.66 6.96
CA GLY A 20 -1.54 11.40 5.85
C GLY A 20 -2.14 10.51 4.76
N MET A 21 -1.30 10.13 3.78
CA MET A 21 -1.66 9.17 2.73
C MET A 21 -1.46 7.73 3.25
N TYR A 22 -2.18 7.42 4.34
CA TYR A 22 -2.27 6.10 4.91
C TYR A 22 -3.38 5.30 4.23
N THR A 23 -3.67 4.10 4.69
CA THR A 23 -4.58 3.17 3.98
C THR A 23 -5.97 3.76 3.76
N ALA A 24 -6.57 4.41 4.79
CA ALA A 24 -7.92 4.96 4.68
C ALA A 24 -8.02 6.07 3.62
N ASN A 25 -7.14 7.06 3.66
CA ASN A 25 -7.14 8.14 2.66
C ASN A 25 -6.72 7.63 1.28
N SER A 26 -5.79 6.66 1.19
CA SER A 26 -5.45 6.01 -0.07
C SER A 26 -6.70 5.43 -0.73
N MET A 27 -7.46 4.60 -0.01
CA MET A 27 -8.67 3.99 -0.59
C MET A 27 -9.78 5.01 -0.85
N ASN A 28 -9.93 6.04 -0.02
CA ASN A 28 -10.87 7.13 -0.30
C ASN A 28 -10.56 7.85 -1.64
N CYS A 29 -9.28 8.11 -1.91
CA CYS A 29 -8.85 8.71 -3.18
C CYS A 29 -9.05 7.74 -4.36
N LEU A 30 -8.69 6.46 -4.17
CA LEU A 30 -8.78 5.46 -5.24
C LEU A 30 -10.22 5.07 -5.59
N THR A 31 -11.15 5.09 -4.62
CA THR A 31 -12.57 4.90 -4.93
C THR A 31 -13.13 6.03 -5.77
N GLU A 32 -12.61 7.25 -5.64
CA GLU A 32 -12.94 8.37 -6.53
C GLU A 32 -12.33 8.19 -7.92
N ALA A 33 -11.04 7.78 -7.98
CA ALA A 33 -10.32 7.60 -9.24
C ALA A 33 -10.90 6.46 -10.09
N ILE A 34 -11.36 5.37 -9.47
CA ILE A 34 -12.01 4.24 -10.16
C ILE A 34 -13.44 4.56 -10.62
N GLY A 35 -13.98 5.73 -10.23
CA GLY A 35 -15.32 6.16 -10.59
C GLY A 35 -16.44 5.76 -9.62
N MET A 36 -16.12 5.15 -8.48
CA MET A 36 -17.09 4.61 -7.50
C MET A 36 -17.43 5.57 -6.36
N ALA A 37 -16.84 6.75 -6.32
CA ALA A 37 -17.17 7.79 -5.34
C ALA A 37 -17.39 9.15 -6.00
N LEU A 38 -18.15 10.02 -5.33
CA LEU A 38 -18.38 11.39 -5.80
C LEU A 38 -17.11 12.23 -5.69
N PRO A 39 -16.88 13.20 -6.58
CA PRO A 39 -15.78 14.15 -6.50
C PRO A 39 -15.68 14.83 -5.13
N GLY A 40 -14.46 14.82 -4.57
CA GLY A 40 -14.16 15.33 -3.25
C GLY A 40 -14.21 14.28 -2.12
N ASN A 41 -14.70 13.08 -2.38
CA ASN A 41 -14.74 12.01 -1.37
C ASN A 41 -13.34 11.69 -0.82
N GLY A 42 -12.33 11.71 -1.67
CA GLY A 42 -10.96 11.35 -1.28
C GLY A 42 -10.32 12.32 -0.30
N THR A 43 -10.67 13.61 -0.34
CA THR A 43 -9.85 14.65 0.30
C THR A 43 -10.58 15.66 1.16
N ILE A 44 -11.91 15.83 1.05
CA ILE A 44 -12.64 16.77 1.92
C ILE A 44 -12.44 16.37 3.39
N PRO A 45 -11.89 17.25 4.26
CA PRO A 45 -11.72 16.95 5.68
C PRO A 45 -13.05 16.62 6.38
N ALA A 46 -13.02 15.65 7.30
CA ALA A 46 -14.23 15.11 7.93
C ALA A 46 -15.04 16.17 8.73
N VAL A 47 -14.40 17.20 9.26
CA VAL A 47 -15.04 18.26 10.05
C VAL A 47 -15.65 19.38 9.20
N TYR A 48 -15.40 19.39 7.90
CA TYR A 48 -15.95 20.44 7.02
C TYR A 48 -17.43 20.15 6.69
N SER A 49 -18.25 21.19 6.65
CA SER A 49 -19.65 21.09 6.27
C SER A 49 -19.81 20.49 4.86
N ALA A 50 -18.85 20.70 3.96
CA ALA A 50 -18.78 20.09 2.66
C ALA A 50 -18.81 18.55 2.72
N ARG A 51 -18.22 17.91 3.74
CA ARG A 51 -18.27 16.45 3.94
C ARG A 51 -19.71 15.98 4.22
N THR A 52 -20.44 16.70 5.09
CA THR A 52 -21.86 16.40 5.37
C THR A 52 -22.73 16.61 4.12
N GLN A 53 -22.47 17.67 3.34
CA GLN A 53 -23.17 17.90 2.09
C GLN A 53 -22.89 16.79 1.08
N LEU A 54 -21.64 16.36 0.93
CA LEU A 54 -21.26 15.25 0.04
C LEU A 54 -21.99 13.97 0.42
N ALA A 55 -22.09 13.65 1.72
CA ALA A 55 -22.81 12.47 2.19
C ALA A 55 -24.31 12.51 1.82
N LYS A 56 -24.95 13.68 1.94
CA LYS A 56 -26.35 13.86 1.48
C LYS A 56 -26.48 13.70 -0.04
N HIS A 57 -25.55 14.28 -0.80
CA HIS A 57 -25.53 14.13 -2.25
C HIS A 57 -25.33 12.68 -2.68
N ALA A 58 -24.46 11.92 -1.98
CA ALA A 58 -24.26 10.50 -2.26
C ALA A 58 -25.55 9.69 -2.07
N GLY A 59 -26.31 9.97 -0.99
CA GLY A 59 -27.62 9.35 -0.75
C GLY A 59 -28.66 9.70 -1.83
N MET A 60 -28.65 10.92 -2.36
CA MET A 60 -29.52 11.30 -3.48
C MET A 60 -29.07 10.69 -4.81
N GLN A 61 -27.75 10.61 -5.02
CA GLN A 61 -27.19 10.08 -6.27
C GLN A 61 -27.42 8.58 -6.42
N VAL A 62 -27.38 7.80 -5.34
CA VAL A 62 -27.64 6.36 -5.43
C VAL A 62 -29.05 6.06 -5.97
N MET A 63 -30.05 6.92 -5.68
CA MET A 63 -31.40 6.77 -6.24
C MET A 63 -31.39 6.92 -7.75
N LYS A 64 -30.62 7.88 -8.28
CA LYS A 64 -30.48 8.07 -9.74
C LYS A 64 -29.78 6.88 -10.40
N LEU A 65 -28.79 6.29 -9.73
CA LEU A 65 -28.11 5.09 -10.23
C LEU A 65 -29.07 3.90 -10.33
N VAL A 66 -29.98 3.75 -9.35
CA VAL A 66 -31.04 2.72 -9.38
C VAL A 66 -32.00 2.99 -10.54
N GLU A 67 -32.47 4.25 -10.73
CA GLU A 67 -33.34 4.63 -11.83
C GLU A 67 -32.73 4.40 -13.21
N GLN A 68 -31.41 4.66 -13.34
CA GLN A 68 -30.62 4.46 -14.56
C GLN A 68 -30.19 3.01 -14.76
N ASN A 69 -30.34 2.15 -13.75
CA ASN A 69 -29.82 0.79 -13.70
C ASN A 69 -28.31 0.75 -13.95
N LEU A 70 -27.56 1.76 -13.45
CA LEU A 70 -26.11 1.80 -13.53
C LEU A 70 -25.51 1.02 -12.34
N CYS A 71 -24.96 -0.14 -12.63
CA CYS A 71 -24.42 -1.07 -11.62
C CYS A 71 -22.91 -0.89 -11.43
N PRO A 72 -22.34 -1.30 -10.28
CA PRO A 72 -20.90 -1.23 -10.04
C PRO A 72 -20.07 -1.89 -11.15
N ARG A 73 -20.51 -3.00 -11.72
CA ARG A 73 -19.79 -3.71 -12.79
C ARG A 73 -19.80 -3.01 -14.14
N ASP A 74 -20.69 -2.02 -14.34
CA ASP A 74 -20.67 -1.16 -15.53
C ASP A 74 -19.56 -0.11 -15.44
N ILE A 75 -19.13 0.22 -14.20
CA ILE A 75 -18.07 1.18 -13.91
C ILE A 75 -16.71 0.48 -13.72
N LEU A 76 -16.69 -0.64 -12.98
CA LEU A 76 -15.48 -1.38 -12.61
C LEU A 76 -14.95 -2.20 -13.80
N THR A 77 -14.36 -1.51 -14.77
CA THR A 77 -13.74 -2.09 -15.96
C THR A 77 -12.21 -2.14 -15.82
N PRO A 78 -11.49 -2.92 -16.61
CA PRO A 78 -10.01 -2.89 -16.60
C PRO A 78 -9.45 -1.48 -16.71
N ALA A 79 -9.98 -0.64 -17.58
CA ALA A 79 -9.56 0.75 -17.77
C ALA A 79 -9.83 1.61 -16.51
N ALA A 80 -10.91 1.36 -15.77
CA ALA A 80 -11.19 2.05 -14.51
C ALA A 80 -10.15 1.67 -13.43
N PHE A 81 -9.71 0.41 -13.38
CA PHE A 81 -8.61 0.01 -12.51
C PHE A 81 -7.28 0.63 -12.92
N GLU A 82 -7.00 0.80 -14.22
CA GLU A 82 -5.82 1.54 -14.69
C GLU A 82 -5.85 2.99 -14.21
N ASN A 83 -7.00 3.67 -14.23
CA ASN A 83 -7.16 5.00 -13.65
C ASN A 83 -6.87 5.04 -12.15
N ALA A 84 -7.37 4.06 -11.39
CA ALA A 84 -7.08 3.95 -9.96
C ALA A 84 -5.58 3.72 -9.73
N LEU A 85 -4.95 2.82 -10.46
CA LEU A 85 -3.52 2.56 -10.37
C LEU A 85 -2.67 3.77 -10.74
N ALA A 86 -3.02 4.49 -11.82
CA ALA A 86 -2.29 5.71 -12.20
C ALA A 86 -2.38 6.77 -11.09
N THR A 87 -3.55 6.94 -10.49
CA THR A 87 -3.75 7.86 -9.37
C THR A 87 -2.99 7.41 -8.12
N ASP A 88 -2.98 6.10 -7.83
CA ASP A 88 -2.20 5.49 -6.75
C ASP A 88 -0.70 5.81 -6.86
N MET A 89 -0.15 5.62 -8.05
CA MET A 89 1.26 5.87 -8.34
C MET A 89 1.62 7.35 -8.20
N ALA A 90 0.75 8.24 -8.67
CA ALA A 90 0.97 9.69 -8.59
C ALA A 90 0.89 10.21 -7.16
N LEU A 91 -0.04 9.71 -6.35
CA LEU A 91 -0.20 10.08 -4.94
C LEU A 91 0.87 9.45 -4.04
N GLY A 92 1.42 8.30 -4.41
CA GLY A 92 2.25 7.49 -3.52
C GLY A 92 1.44 6.97 -2.33
N CYS A 93 0.40 6.22 -2.61
CA CYS A 93 -0.51 5.65 -1.61
C CYS A 93 0.15 4.60 -0.70
N SER A 94 -0.64 4.04 0.21
CA SER A 94 -0.23 2.90 1.05
C SER A 94 -0.06 1.64 0.19
N THR A 95 0.91 0.78 0.50
CA THR A 95 1.03 -0.55 -0.14
C THR A 95 -0.22 -1.41 0.01
N ASN A 96 -1.05 -1.14 1.02
CA ASN A 96 -2.33 -1.81 1.20
C ASN A 96 -3.31 -1.56 0.03
N SER A 97 -3.15 -0.47 -0.73
CA SER A 97 -3.96 -0.21 -1.93
C SER A 97 -3.83 -1.32 -2.96
N VAL A 98 -2.61 -1.87 -3.14
CA VAL A 98 -2.34 -3.00 -4.04
C VAL A 98 -3.19 -4.21 -3.64
N LEU A 99 -3.18 -4.57 -2.35
CA LEU A 99 -3.96 -5.69 -1.83
C LEU A 99 -5.47 -5.47 -2.06
N HIS A 100 -5.96 -4.27 -1.75
CA HIS A 100 -7.38 -3.94 -1.83
C HIS A 100 -7.87 -3.83 -3.28
N LEU A 101 -7.09 -3.24 -4.18
CA LEU A 101 -7.47 -3.15 -5.60
C LEU A 101 -7.53 -4.53 -6.25
N LEU A 102 -6.57 -5.43 -5.93
CA LEU A 102 -6.62 -6.82 -6.39
C LEU A 102 -7.87 -7.55 -5.88
N ALA A 103 -8.25 -7.33 -4.61
CA ALA A 103 -9.45 -7.92 -4.05
C ALA A 103 -10.74 -7.38 -4.71
N ILE A 104 -10.81 -6.06 -4.94
CA ILE A 104 -11.96 -5.43 -5.63
C ILE A 104 -12.03 -5.92 -7.07
N ALA A 105 -10.91 -6.04 -7.77
CA ALA A 105 -10.85 -6.56 -9.14
C ALA A 105 -11.36 -8.01 -9.20
N ASN A 106 -10.95 -8.86 -8.25
CA ASN A 106 -11.45 -10.23 -8.16
C ASN A 106 -12.97 -10.28 -8.02
N GLU A 107 -13.56 -9.47 -7.11
CA GLU A 107 -15.01 -9.42 -6.91
C GLU A 107 -15.75 -8.83 -8.11
N ALA A 108 -15.13 -7.90 -8.83
CA ALA A 108 -15.68 -7.33 -10.06
C ALA A 108 -15.55 -8.29 -11.26
N GLY A 109 -14.76 -9.34 -11.17
CA GLY A 109 -14.43 -10.25 -12.27
C GLY A 109 -13.46 -9.65 -13.27
N VAL A 110 -12.63 -8.69 -12.85
CA VAL A 110 -11.62 -8.02 -13.68
C VAL A 110 -10.25 -8.69 -13.44
N PRO A 111 -9.60 -9.22 -14.48
CA PRO A 111 -8.25 -9.76 -14.34
C PRO A 111 -7.26 -8.64 -14.05
N MET A 112 -6.51 -8.78 -12.95
CA MET A 112 -5.45 -7.86 -12.55
C MET A 112 -4.38 -8.62 -11.76
N ASP A 113 -3.12 -8.27 -11.97
CA ASP A 113 -1.97 -8.87 -11.30
C ASP A 113 -0.89 -7.83 -10.94
N LEU A 114 0.15 -8.26 -10.24
CA LEU A 114 1.26 -7.39 -9.85
C LEU A 114 2.08 -6.89 -11.04
N ALA A 115 2.11 -7.63 -12.15
CA ALA A 115 2.81 -7.18 -13.37
C ALA A 115 2.10 -5.98 -14.00
N THR A 116 0.77 -6.00 -14.04
CA THR A 116 -0.07 -4.86 -14.45
C THR A 116 0.20 -3.62 -13.58
N ILE A 117 0.24 -3.80 -12.25
CA ILE A 117 0.53 -2.72 -11.30
C ILE A 117 1.92 -2.13 -11.56
N ASN A 118 2.92 -2.98 -11.75
CA ASN A 118 4.28 -2.55 -12.04
C ASN A 118 4.41 -1.81 -13.39
N ALA A 119 3.67 -2.26 -14.40
CA ALA A 119 3.65 -1.61 -15.71
C ALA A 119 3.07 -0.19 -15.65
N VAL A 120 2.05 0.04 -14.81
CA VAL A 120 1.51 1.39 -14.56
C VAL A 120 2.53 2.22 -13.77
N SER A 121 3.14 1.66 -12.71
CA SER A 121 4.17 2.34 -11.92
C SER A 121 5.35 2.82 -12.76
N ALA A 122 5.76 2.07 -13.77
CA ALA A 122 6.86 2.45 -14.65
C ALA A 122 6.56 3.68 -15.54
N LYS A 123 5.28 4.01 -15.75
CA LYS A 123 4.84 5.07 -16.69
C LYS A 123 4.35 6.33 -15.99
N VAL A 124 3.86 6.22 -14.77
CA VAL A 124 3.20 7.32 -14.05
C VAL A 124 4.17 7.94 -13.05
N PRO A 125 4.44 9.24 -13.12
CA PRO A 125 5.32 9.90 -12.17
C PRO A 125 4.67 10.04 -10.78
N ASN A 126 5.50 10.09 -9.73
CA ASN A 126 5.05 10.41 -8.38
C ASN A 126 5.00 11.94 -8.20
N LEU A 127 3.81 12.48 -7.97
CA LEU A 127 3.54 13.92 -7.90
C LEU A 127 3.36 14.43 -6.46
N CYS A 128 3.11 13.55 -5.49
CA CYS A 128 2.79 13.92 -4.12
C CYS A 128 3.68 13.19 -3.12
N HIS A 129 4.14 13.92 -2.10
CA HIS A 129 4.83 13.37 -0.93
C HIS A 129 4.07 13.73 0.34
N LEU A 130 2.91 13.08 0.56
CA LEU A 130 2.18 13.21 1.81
C LEU A 130 2.82 12.34 2.91
N ALA A 131 2.59 12.70 4.18
CA ALA A 131 3.01 11.86 5.30
C ALA A 131 2.59 10.39 5.07
N PRO A 132 3.48 9.41 5.28
CA PRO A 132 4.81 9.46 5.90
C PRO A 132 5.97 9.77 4.92
N ALA A 133 5.71 9.91 3.62
CA ALA A 133 6.74 10.15 2.59
C ALA A 133 7.30 11.59 2.66
N GLY A 134 6.51 12.54 3.12
CA GLY A 134 6.89 13.95 3.24
C GLY A 134 6.08 14.69 4.31
N PRO A 135 6.24 16.00 4.42
CA PRO A 135 5.59 16.82 5.44
C PRO A 135 4.15 17.21 5.11
N THR A 136 3.71 17.02 3.88
CA THR A 136 2.37 17.40 3.40
C THR A 136 1.31 16.46 3.97
N HIS A 137 0.14 17.00 4.33
CA HIS A 137 -0.98 16.24 4.88
C HIS A 137 -2.19 16.26 3.94
N ILE A 138 -3.23 15.51 4.29
CA ILE A 138 -4.43 15.37 3.42
C ILE A 138 -5.20 16.69 3.28
N GLU A 139 -5.17 17.55 4.31
CA GLU A 139 -5.79 18.88 4.26
C GLU A 139 -5.07 19.81 3.29
N ASP A 140 -3.72 19.72 3.20
CA ASP A 140 -2.92 20.47 2.22
C ASP A 140 -3.25 20.00 0.81
N LEU A 141 -3.36 18.68 0.61
CA LEU A 141 -3.80 18.12 -0.67
C LEU A 141 -5.21 18.62 -1.05
N TYR A 142 -6.14 18.66 -0.08
CA TYR A 142 -7.48 19.21 -0.32
C TYR A 142 -7.43 20.69 -0.74
N ALA A 143 -6.66 21.51 -0.03
CA ALA A 143 -6.49 22.93 -0.35
C ALA A 143 -5.86 23.13 -1.73
N ALA A 144 -4.92 22.27 -2.12
CA ALA A 144 -4.27 22.27 -3.43
C ALA A 144 -5.20 21.83 -4.59
N GLY A 145 -6.40 21.34 -4.31
CA GLY A 145 -7.37 20.91 -5.32
C GLY A 145 -7.77 19.44 -5.23
N GLY A 146 -7.24 18.73 -4.22
CA GLY A 146 -7.59 17.35 -3.92
C GLY A 146 -7.11 16.35 -4.95
N VAL A 147 -7.61 15.13 -4.86
CA VAL A 147 -7.30 14.06 -5.83
C VAL A 147 -7.77 14.44 -7.24
N GLN A 148 -8.80 15.30 -7.36
CA GLN A 148 -9.26 15.81 -8.66
C GLN A 148 -8.15 16.57 -9.41
N ALA A 149 -7.38 17.40 -8.72
CA ALA A 149 -6.28 18.15 -9.32
C ALA A 149 -5.13 17.22 -9.77
N VAL A 150 -4.85 16.17 -9.01
CA VAL A 150 -3.88 15.14 -9.40
C VAL A 150 -4.36 14.39 -10.65
N MET A 151 -5.60 13.92 -10.64
CA MET A 151 -6.19 13.23 -11.79
C MET A 151 -6.27 14.13 -13.04
N LYS A 152 -6.54 15.44 -12.86
CA LYS A 152 -6.54 16.39 -13.99
C LYS A 152 -5.18 16.47 -14.66
N GLN A 153 -4.07 16.56 -13.91
CA GLN A 153 -2.75 16.56 -14.48
C GLN A 153 -2.42 15.26 -15.23
N LEU A 154 -2.84 14.11 -14.67
CA LEU A 154 -2.67 12.81 -15.33
C LEU A 154 -3.52 12.71 -16.61
N ALA A 155 -4.75 13.21 -16.59
CA ALA A 155 -5.64 13.25 -17.74
C ALA A 155 -5.07 14.12 -18.87
N ASP A 156 -4.56 15.32 -18.53
CA ASP A 156 -3.94 16.23 -19.50
C ASP A 156 -2.67 15.64 -20.12
N ALA A 157 -2.00 14.74 -19.42
CA ALA A 157 -0.86 13.98 -19.92
C ALA A 157 -1.24 12.70 -20.69
N GLY A 158 -2.54 12.41 -20.84
CA GLY A 158 -3.02 11.20 -21.53
C GLY A 158 -2.79 9.90 -20.73
N LEU A 159 -2.67 9.99 -19.41
CA LEU A 159 -2.43 8.85 -18.52
C LEU A 159 -3.71 8.30 -17.87
N LEU A 160 -4.89 8.87 -18.17
CA LEU A 160 -6.18 8.41 -17.70
C LEU A 160 -7.18 8.22 -18.85
N HIS A 161 -8.04 7.24 -18.67
CA HIS A 161 -9.23 6.98 -19.52
C HIS A 161 -10.35 7.90 -19.06
N THR A 162 -10.48 9.06 -19.68
CA THR A 162 -11.40 10.13 -19.25
C THR A 162 -12.84 9.94 -19.72
N GLU A 163 -13.07 9.06 -20.69
CA GLU A 163 -14.37 8.74 -21.27
C GLU A 163 -15.22 7.80 -20.41
N LEU A 164 -14.64 7.19 -19.37
CA LEU A 164 -15.30 6.16 -18.57
C LEU A 164 -16.42 6.73 -17.70
N PRO A 165 -17.54 6.00 -17.55
CA PRO A 165 -18.64 6.39 -16.69
C PRO A 165 -18.26 6.33 -15.22
N THR A 166 -18.89 7.18 -14.40
CA THR A 166 -18.72 7.20 -12.96
C THR A 166 -20.07 7.23 -12.24
N VAL A 167 -20.07 7.02 -10.93
CA VAL A 167 -21.29 7.12 -10.09
C VAL A 167 -21.95 8.51 -10.11
N THR A 168 -21.34 9.53 -10.70
CA THR A 168 -22.00 10.83 -10.88
C THR A 168 -23.03 10.81 -12.01
N GLY A 169 -23.03 9.77 -12.84
CA GLY A 169 -23.79 9.73 -14.11
C GLY A 169 -23.11 10.50 -15.25
N LYS A 170 -21.89 10.97 -15.02
CA LYS A 170 -21.03 11.66 -15.99
C LYS A 170 -19.74 10.85 -16.20
N THR A 171 -19.00 11.20 -17.25
CA THR A 171 -17.67 10.64 -17.45
C THR A 171 -16.66 11.20 -16.45
N LEU A 172 -15.52 10.53 -16.30
CA LEU A 172 -14.42 11.03 -15.48
C LEU A 172 -13.93 12.39 -15.98
N GLY A 173 -13.78 12.55 -17.31
CA GLY A 173 -13.35 13.83 -17.91
C GLY A 173 -14.30 14.98 -17.61
N GLU A 174 -15.61 14.77 -17.66
CA GLU A 174 -16.61 15.78 -17.27
C GLU A 174 -16.49 16.17 -15.80
N ASN A 175 -16.22 15.21 -14.92
CA ASN A 175 -15.99 15.47 -13.49
C ASN A 175 -14.70 16.29 -13.26
N LEU A 176 -13.68 16.09 -14.09
CA LEU A 176 -12.38 16.76 -13.98
C LEU A 176 -12.33 18.14 -14.66
N ALA A 177 -13.35 18.55 -15.43
CA ALA A 177 -13.32 19.75 -16.26
C ALA A 177 -12.99 21.04 -15.51
N GLY A 178 -13.40 21.15 -14.24
CA GLY A 178 -13.14 22.32 -13.39
C GLY A 178 -12.01 22.11 -12.36
N ALA A 179 -11.29 21.00 -12.42
CA ALA A 179 -10.24 20.69 -11.45
C ALA A 179 -8.96 21.47 -11.80
N GLU A 180 -8.31 22.01 -10.77
CA GLU A 180 -7.11 22.82 -10.91
C GLU A 180 -6.14 22.56 -9.75
N ASN A 181 -4.84 22.47 -10.08
CA ASN A 181 -3.79 22.45 -9.08
C ASN A 181 -3.51 23.89 -8.60
N ARG A 182 -3.84 24.17 -7.36
CA ARG A 182 -3.72 25.50 -6.73
C ARG A 182 -2.44 25.65 -5.91
N ASP A 183 -1.74 24.56 -5.64
CA ASP A 183 -0.50 24.56 -4.87
C ASP A 183 0.52 23.54 -5.42
N PRO A 184 1.46 23.98 -6.26
CA PRO A 184 2.52 23.12 -6.80
C PRO A 184 3.51 22.59 -5.75
N SER A 185 3.47 23.07 -4.52
CA SER A 185 4.29 22.53 -3.43
C SER A 185 3.69 21.26 -2.82
N ALA A 186 2.37 21.13 -2.83
CA ALA A 186 1.64 19.95 -2.39
C ALA A 186 1.45 18.91 -3.52
N ILE A 187 1.16 19.39 -4.73
CA ILE A 187 1.01 18.56 -5.93
C ILE A 187 2.01 19.06 -6.96
N ARG A 188 3.12 18.36 -7.16
CA ARG A 188 4.12 18.74 -8.15
C ARG A 188 3.56 18.65 -9.57
N PRO A 189 3.98 19.56 -10.48
CA PRO A 189 3.60 19.47 -11.88
C PRO A 189 4.31 18.31 -12.58
N MET A 190 3.75 17.87 -13.72
CA MET A 190 4.23 16.74 -14.50
C MET A 190 5.67 16.86 -15.00
N ASP A 191 6.14 18.09 -15.21
CA ASP A 191 7.50 18.40 -15.65
C ASP A 191 8.53 18.49 -14.51
N ASN A 192 8.06 18.44 -13.25
CA ASN A 192 8.92 18.47 -12.05
C ASN A 192 8.43 17.49 -10.97
N PRO A 193 8.26 16.20 -11.25
CA PRO A 193 7.77 15.22 -10.28
C PRO A 193 8.82 14.91 -9.20
N TYR A 194 8.39 14.28 -8.10
CA TYR A 194 9.32 13.70 -7.12
C TYR A 194 10.11 12.53 -7.69
N SER A 195 9.47 11.73 -8.56
CA SER A 195 10.07 10.63 -9.30
C SER A 195 9.36 10.49 -10.65
N THR A 196 10.10 10.10 -11.67
CA THR A 196 9.56 9.78 -13.00
C THR A 196 8.79 8.46 -13.03
N THR A 197 8.85 7.68 -11.96
CA THR A 197 8.09 6.44 -11.76
C THR A 197 7.23 6.54 -10.51
N GLY A 198 6.25 5.64 -10.39
CA GLY A 198 5.24 5.65 -9.34
C GLY A 198 5.77 5.56 -7.91
N GLY A 199 4.94 5.98 -6.97
CA GLY A 199 5.25 5.94 -5.54
C GLY A 199 5.24 4.54 -4.91
N ILE A 200 4.75 3.52 -5.63
CA ILE A 200 4.79 2.11 -5.23
C ILE A 200 5.61 1.33 -6.25
N ALA A 201 6.43 0.38 -5.78
CA ALA A 201 7.17 -0.56 -6.61
C ALA A 201 6.82 -2.01 -6.23
N VAL A 202 6.81 -2.87 -7.23
CA VAL A 202 6.73 -4.32 -7.07
C VAL A 202 8.11 -4.92 -7.28
N LEU A 203 8.50 -5.83 -6.39
CA LEU A 203 9.79 -6.50 -6.46
C LEU A 203 9.58 -8.00 -6.62
N TRP A 204 10.49 -8.65 -7.33
CA TRP A 204 10.55 -10.10 -7.49
C TRP A 204 11.95 -10.61 -7.17
N GLY A 205 12.06 -11.89 -6.92
CA GLY A 205 13.32 -12.59 -6.68
C GLY A 205 13.10 -13.93 -6.01
N ASN A 206 14.18 -14.57 -5.61
CA ASN A 206 14.06 -15.89 -5.00
C ASN A 206 13.35 -15.88 -3.64
N ILE A 207 13.27 -14.74 -2.93
CA ILE A 207 12.46 -14.58 -1.71
C ILE A 207 10.97 -14.41 -2.05
N ALA A 208 10.65 -13.75 -3.15
CA ALA A 208 9.31 -13.35 -3.54
C ALA A 208 9.03 -13.71 -5.00
N LYS A 209 8.90 -15.00 -5.28
CA LYS A 209 8.67 -15.51 -6.65
C LYS A 209 7.38 -14.98 -7.27
N ASP A 210 6.34 -14.82 -6.44
CA ASP A 210 5.05 -14.28 -6.87
C ASP A 210 4.94 -12.76 -6.59
N GLY A 211 6.04 -12.14 -6.14
CA GLY A 211 6.17 -10.70 -5.92
C GLY A 211 5.97 -10.25 -4.48
N CYS A 212 6.39 -9.01 -4.23
CA CYS A 212 6.18 -8.25 -3.01
C CYS A 212 6.12 -6.76 -3.35
N VAL A 213 5.72 -5.93 -2.39
CA VAL A 213 5.46 -4.51 -2.63
C VAL A 213 6.18 -3.62 -1.63
N VAL A 214 6.57 -2.43 -2.08
CA VAL A 214 7.19 -1.40 -1.26
C VAL A 214 6.66 -0.01 -1.61
N LYS A 215 6.44 0.83 -0.60
CA LYS A 215 6.15 2.25 -0.79
C LYS A 215 7.45 2.99 -1.11
N ARG A 216 7.83 2.99 -2.39
CA ARG A 216 9.07 3.59 -2.88
C ARG A 216 9.18 5.07 -2.50
N SER A 217 8.07 5.82 -2.54
CA SER A 217 8.03 7.25 -2.20
C SER A 217 8.40 7.56 -0.75
N ALA A 218 8.38 6.57 0.16
CA ALA A 218 8.74 6.72 1.56
C ALA A 218 10.11 6.11 1.91
N VAL A 219 10.85 5.62 0.92
CA VAL A 219 12.20 5.05 1.09
C VAL A 219 13.25 6.14 0.91
N ALA A 220 14.17 6.26 1.86
CA ALA A 220 15.30 7.17 1.74
C ALA A 220 16.20 6.77 0.55
N PRO A 221 16.78 7.73 -0.20
CA PRO A 221 17.60 7.42 -1.38
C PRO A 221 18.71 6.42 -1.14
N GLU A 222 19.35 6.46 0.03
CA GLU A 222 20.41 5.53 0.45
C GLU A 222 19.94 4.11 0.69
N MET A 223 18.63 3.89 0.86
CA MET A 223 17.99 2.59 1.11
C MET A 223 17.27 2.03 -0.12
N LEU A 224 17.32 2.71 -1.26
CA LEU A 224 16.74 2.20 -2.50
C LEU A 224 17.48 0.94 -3.01
N ALA A 225 18.77 0.84 -2.73
CA ALA A 225 19.56 -0.38 -2.87
C ALA A 225 20.22 -0.67 -1.53
N HIS A 226 20.00 -1.86 -0.99
CA HIS A 226 20.49 -2.25 0.33
C HIS A 226 20.88 -3.72 0.35
N GLU A 227 21.96 -4.04 1.04
CA GLU A 227 22.39 -5.41 1.30
C GLU A 227 22.79 -5.54 2.77
N GLY A 228 22.32 -6.58 3.44
CA GLY A 228 22.61 -6.76 4.85
C GLY A 228 22.22 -8.12 5.40
N PRO A 229 22.65 -8.41 6.65
CA PRO A 229 22.33 -9.66 7.31
C PRO A 229 20.87 -9.72 7.76
N ALA A 230 20.25 -10.87 7.59
CA ALA A 230 18.90 -11.15 8.04
C ALA A 230 18.83 -11.27 9.57
N ARG A 231 17.85 -10.63 10.17
CA ARG A 231 17.40 -10.79 11.55
C ARG A 231 16.00 -11.37 11.53
N VAL A 232 15.85 -12.64 11.88
CA VAL A 232 14.66 -13.44 11.55
C VAL A 232 13.75 -13.62 12.76
N PHE A 233 12.46 -13.30 12.59
CA PHE A 233 11.43 -13.40 13.63
C PHE A 233 10.18 -14.06 13.06
N ASP A 234 9.57 -14.94 13.84
CA ASP A 234 8.37 -15.67 13.45
C ASP A 234 7.06 -14.97 13.88
N SER A 235 7.16 -13.76 14.42
CA SER A 235 6.02 -12.90 14.76
C SER A 235 6.41 -11.42 14.82
N GLU A 236 5.40 -10.54 14.68
CA GLU A 236 5.55 -9.11 14.93
C GLU A 236 6.06 -8.83 16.36
N ASP A 237 5.50 -9.55 17.35
CA ASP A 237 5.80 -9.31 18.77
C ASP A 237 7.27 -9.62 19.11
N GLU A 238 7.84 -10.69 18.54
CA GLU A 238 9.26 -11.01 18.69
C GLU A 238 10.17 -9.95 18.05
N ALA A 239 9.82 -9.50 16.84
CA ALA A 239 10.56 -8.45 16.16
C ALA A 239 10.57 -7.14 16.94
N ILE A 240 9.41 -6.72 17.48
CA ILE A 240 9.28 -5.52 18.31
C ILE A 240 10.14 -5.64 19.57
N ALA A 241 10.10 -6.79 20.25
CA ALA A 241 10.89 -7.02 21.45
C ALA A 241 12.39 -6.90 21.16
N ALA A 242 12.87 -7.45 20.05
CA ALA A 242 14.26 -7.38 19.64
C ALA A 242 14.69 -5.95 19.26
N ILE A 243 13.83 -5.19 18.58
CA ILE A 243 14.09 -3.79 18.23
C ILE A 243 14.24 -2.95 19.51
N TYR A 244 13.29 -3.04 20.45
CA TYR A 244 13.37 -2.27 21.70
C TYR A 244 14.50 -2.71 22.62
N ALA A 245 14.93 -3.97 22.55
CA ALA A 245 16.10 -4.47 23.27
C ALA A 245 17.43 -4.00 22.65
N GLY A 246 17.43 -3.25 21.55
CA GLY A 246 18.64 -2.78 20.88
C GLY A 246 19.42 -3.87 20.17
N GLN A 247 18.77 -4.97 19.80
CA GLN A 247 19.40 -6.12 19.10
C GLN A 247 19.49 -5.93 17.59
N ILE A 248 18.82 -4.90 17.05
CA ILE A 248 18.84 -4.55 15.62
C ILE A 248 19.84 -3.41 15.41
N HIS A 249 20.70 -3.56 14.42
CA HIS A 249 21.80 -2.65 14.15
C HIS A 249 21.68 -2.03 12.75
N PRO A 250 22.32 -0.86 12.50
CA PRO A 250 22.42 -0.31 11.16
C PRO A 250 22.99 -1.33 10.17
N GLY A 251 22.32 -1.51 9.03
CA GLY A 251 22.66 -2.48 8.00
C GLY A 251 21.84 -3.76 8.04
N ASP A 252 21.15 -4.06 9.13
CA ASP A 252 20.34 -5.28 9.25
C ASP A 252 19.11 -5.25 8.30
N VAL A 253 18.66 -6.45 7.91
CA VAL A 253 17.38 -6.70 7.26
C VAL A 253 16.50 -7.51 8.19
N VAL A 254 15.51 -6.88 8.79
CA VAL A 254 14.54 -7.52 9.69
C VAL A 254 13.52 -8.30 8.88
N VAL A 255 13.41 -9.60 9.11
CA VAL A 255 12.48 -10.50 8.43
C VAL A 255 11.42 -10.96 9.43
N ILE A 256 10.14 -10.60 9.17
CA ILE A 256 8.99 -10.99 9.99
C ILE A 256 8.15 -11.98 9.19
N ARG A 257 8.07 -13.22 9.67
CA ARG A 257 7.40 -14.34 8.98
C ARG A 257 6.11 -14.75 9.64
N TYR A 258 5.29 -15.50 8.88
CA TYR A 258 4.02 -16.07 9.36
C TYR A 258 2.99 -15.02 9.78
N GLU A 259 3.05 -13.84 9.18
CA GLU A 259 2.07 -12.75 9.30
C GLU A 259 1.26 -12.56 8.00
N GLY A 260 1.44 -13.46 7.03
CA GLY A 260 0.69 -13.49 5.77
C GLY A 260 -0.76 -13.94 5.93
N PRO A 261 -1.51 -14.04 4.83
CA PRO A 261 -2.95 -14.35 4.86
C PRO A 261 -3.32 -15.61 5.63
N LYS A 262 -2.52 -16.67 5.54
CA LYS A 262 -2.74 -17.96 6.23
C LYS A 262 -1.98 -18.05 7.55
N GLY A 263 -0.74 -17.58 7.58
CA GLY A 263 0.13 -17.65 8.75
C GLY A 263 -0.35 -16.74 9.88
N GLY A 264 -0.71 -15.50 9.55
CA GLY A 264 -1.34 -14.52 10.44
C GLY A 264 -2.75 -14.17 9.96
N PRO A 265 -3.76 -15.05 10.19
CA PRO A 265 -5.08 -14.90 9.58
C PRO A 265 -5.70 -13.53 9.77
N GLY A 266 -6.05 -12.88 8.64
CA GLY A 266 -6.52 -11.49 8.59
C GLY A 266 -5.42 -10.48 8.23
N MET A 267 -4.13 -10.90 8.15
CA MET A 267 -2.99 -10.04 7.85
C MET A 267 -3.02 -8.74 8.65
N ARG A 268 -2.69 -8.81 9.95
CA ARG A 268 -2.67 -7.60 10.78
C ARG A 268 -1.83 -6.50 10.14
N GLU A 269 -2.27 -5.27 10.24
CA GLU A 269 -1.59 -4.10 9.70
C GLU A 269 -0.50 -3.67 10.70
N MET A 270 0.72 -4.15 10.50
CA MET A 270 1.83 -3.93 11.43
C MET A 270 2.33 -2.49 11.37
N LEU A 271 2.19 -1.76 12.47
CA LEU A 271 2.73 -0.41 12.67
C LEU A 271 3.94 -0.40 13.59
N ASN A 272 3.89 -1.19 14.66
CA ASN A 272 4.88 -1.12 15.74
C ASN A 272 6.32 -1.37 15.29
N PRO A 273 6.66 -2.35 14.43
CA PRO A 273 8.03 -2.54 13.98
C PRO A 273 8.59 -1.32 13.27
N THR A 274 7.80 -0.70 12.38
CA THR A 274 8.22 0.47 11.60
C THR A 274 8.34 1.72 12.48
N SER A 275 7.42 1.91 13.42
CA SER A 275 7.48 3.04 14.36
C SER A 275 8.60 2.88 15.40
N ALA A 276 8.89 1.66 15.85
CA ALA A 276 10.01 1.37 16.73
C ALA A 276 11.35 1.69 16.05
N LEU A 277 11.57 1.24 14.81
CA LEU A 277 12.76 1.58 14.03
C LEU A 277 12.89 3.09 13.82
N ALA A 278 11.79 3.78 13.50
CA ALA A 278 11.80 5.23 13.36
C ALA A 278 12.12 5.94 14.67
N GLY A 279 11.56 5.49 15.79
CA GLY A 279 11.85 6.01 17.13
C GLY A 279 13.30 5.82 17.55
N MET A 280 13.91 4.71 17.17
CA MET A 280 15.33 4.40 17.39
C MET A 280 16.27 5.00 16.33
N LYS A 281 15.74 5.75 15.34
CA LYS A 281 16.49 6.38 14.24
C LYS A 281 17.19 5.36 13.33
N LEU A 282 16.59 4.18 13.17
CA LEU A 282 17.09 3.09 12.32
C LEU A 282 16.35 2.99 10.97
N ASP A 283 15.29 3.76 10.76
CA ASP A 283 14.45 3.75 9.57
C ASP A 283 15.16 4.10 8.25
N LYS A 284 16.37 4.66 8.35
CA LYS A 284 17.24 4.99 7.20
C LYS A 284 18.42 4.04 7.02
N THR A 285 18.52 3.00 7.83
CA THR A 285 19.67 2.09 7.82
C THR A 285 19.29 0.62 7.98
N VAL A 286 18.03 0.33 8.27
CA VAL A 286 17.49 -1.01 8.45
C VAL A 286 16.32 -1.21 7.49
N ALA A 287 16.29 -2.34 6.79
CA ALA A 287 15.16 -2.75 5.98
C ALA A 287 14.25 -3.72 6.73
N LEU A 288 12.98 -3.74 6.37
CA LEU A 288 11.97 -4.69 6.86
C LEU A 288 11.42 -5.52 5.70
N ILE A 289 11.30 -6.82 5.87
CA ILE A 289 10.65 -7.74 4.91
C ILE A 289 9.63 -8.58 5.65
N THR A 290 8.42 -8.76 5.08
CA THR A 290 7.37 -9.59 5.67
C THR A 290 6.46 -10.21 4.61
N ASP A 291 5.93 -11.39 4.91
CA ASP A 291 4.80 -11.99 4.18
C ASP A 291 3.44 -11.40 4.59
N GLY A 292 3.42 -10.66 5.70
CA GLY A 292 2.28 -9.85 6.14
C GLY A 292 2.22 -8.48 5.45
N ARG A 293 1.67 -7.47 6.14
CA ARG A 293 1.58 -6.09 5.65
C ARG A 293 1.94 -5.07 6.72
N PHE A 294 2.41 -3.92 6.28
CA PHE A 294 2.69 -2.79 7.16
C PHE A 294 1.57 -1.75 7.12
N SER A 295 1.44 -0.98 8.20
CA SER A 295 0.56 0.17 8.24
C SER A 295 0.93 1.18 7.14
N GLY A 296 -0.09 1.86 6.60
CA GLY A 296 0.12 2.96 5.65
C GLY A 296 0.92 4.14 6.21
N ALA A 297 1.09 4.23 7.53
CA ALA A 297 1.94 5.19 8.21
C ALA A 297 3.43 4.80 8.23
N SER A 298 3.79 3.63 7.70
CA SER A 298 5.17 3.15 7.65
C SER A 298 6.02 3.93 6.67
N ARG A 299 7.26 4.21 7.08
CA ARG A 299 8.30 4.79 6.21
C ARG A 299 9.56 3.92 6.26
N GLY A 300 10.49 4.17 5.34
CA GLY A 300 11.71 3.37 5.18
C GLY A 300 11.51 2.20 4.21
N ALA A 301 12.54 1.38 4.05
CA ALA A 301 12.53 0.20 3.18
C ALA A 301 11.70 -0.94 3.81
N SER A 302 10.37 -0.76 3.83
CA SER A 302 9.41 -1.71 4.39
C SER A 302 8.71 -2.47 3.26
N ILE A 303 9.16 -3.71 3.02
CA ILE A 303 8.73 -4.57 1.92
C ILE A 303 7.72 -5.57 2.47
N GLY A 304 6.48 -5.49 2.01
CA GLY A 304 5.38 -6.35 2.46
C GLY A 304 4.82 -7.25 1.36
N HIS A 305 3.86 -8.07 1.76
CA HIS A 305 3.08 -8.96 0.87
C HIS A 305 3.96 -9.99 0.15
N VAL A 306 5.11 -10.38 0.75
CA VAL A 306 5.99 -11.39 0.15
C VAL A 306 5.19 -12.65 -0.16
N SER A 307 5.21 -13.03 -1.42
CA SER A 307 4.44 -14.16 -1.92
C SER A 307 5.35 -15.11 -2.73
N PRO A 308 5.24 -16.42 -2.49
CA PRO A 308 4.38 -17.12 -1.52
C PRO A 308 4.76 -16.83 -0.06
N GLU A 309 3.75 -16.85 0.85
CA GLU A 309 3.98 -16.64 2.29
C GLU A 309 4.70 -17.81 2.98
N ALA A 310 5.30 -17.55 4.13
CA ALA A 310 6.04 -18.57 4.90
C ALA A 310 5.17 -19.77 5.30
N ALA A 311 3.91 -19.54 5.68
CA ALA A 311 2.98 -20.62 6.06
C ALA A 311 2.63 -21.57 4.90
N GLN A 312 2.87 -21.16 3.66
CA GLN A 312 2.70 -21.97 2.45
C GLN A 312 4.03 -22.57 1.95
N GLY A 313 5.13 -22.40 2.69
CA GLY A 313 6.45 -22.87 2.31
C GLY A 313 7.14 -21.98 1.28
N GLY A 314 6.76 -20.71 1.18
CA GLY A 314 7.49 -19.70 0.42
C GLY A 314 8.93 -19.56 0.93
N GLU A 315 9.82 -19.07 0.09
CA GLU A 315 11.25 -19.00 0.39
C GLU A 315 11.56 -18.11 1.60
N ILE A 316 10.69 -17.15 1.92
CA ILE A 316 10.81 -16.36 3.16
C ILE A 316 10.86 -17.26 4.42
N ALA A 317 10.23 -18.44 4.40
CA ALA A 317 10.29 -19.42 5.47
C ALA A 317 11.69 -20.09 5.62
N LEU A 318 12.51 -20.04 4.57
CA LEU A 318 13.81 -20.69 4.49
C LEU A 318 14.97 -19.76 4.87
N ILE A 319 14.69 -18.49 5.10
CA ILE A 319 15.72 -17.51 5.53
C ILE A 319 16.19 -17.89 6.93
N GLU A 320 17.50 -17.97 7.12
CA GLU A 320 18.12 -18.21 8.41
C GLU A 320 18.79 -16.94 8.96
N GLU A 321 18.97 -16.89 10.27
CA GLU A 321 19.61 -15.76 10.96
C GLU A 321 21.01 -15.52 10.40
N GLY A 322 21.31 -14.27 10.01
CA GLY A 322 22.60 -13.88 9.44
C GLY A 322 22.76 -14.09 7.94
N ASP A 323 21.78 -14.68 7.26
CA ASP A 323 21.79 -14.77 5.79
C ASP A 323 21.89 -13.39 5.15
N THR A 324 22.62 -13.25 4.05
CA THR A 324 22.68 -11.98 3.33
C THR A 324 21.48 -11.81 2.41
N ILE A 325 20.74 -10.70 2.59
CA ILE A 325 19.62 -10.31 1.73
C ILE A 325 20.01 -9.06 0.94
N SER A 326 19.76 -9.09 -0.37
CA SER A 326 19.96 -7.98 -1.29
C SER A 326 18.62 -7.44 -1.77
N ILE A 327 18.45 -6.13 -1.67
CA ILE A 327 17.25 -5.38 -2.09
C ILE A 327 17.71 -4.35 -3.12
N ASP A 328 17.07 -4.32 -4.28
CA ASP A 328 17.27 -3.30 -5.31
C ASP A 328 15.88 -2.85 -5.82
N ILE A 329 15.36 -1.78 -5.20
CA ILE A 329 14.03 -1.25 -5.50
C ILE A 329 13.97 -0.69 -6.93
N PRO A 330 14.96 0.09 -7.42
CA PRO A 330 15.01 0.52 -8.81
C PRO A 330 14.99 -0.62 -9.84
N ALA A 331 15.71 -1.71 -9.55
CA ALA A 331 15.75 -2.88 -10.43
C ALA A 331 14.53 -3.82 -10.22
N GLY A 332 13.69 -3.59 -9.21
CA GLY A 332 12.56 -4.43 -8.87
C GLY A 332 12.97 -5.81 -8.34
N LYS A 333 14.05 -5.88 -7.55
CA LYS A 333 14.62 -7.16 -7.08
C LYS A 333 14.73 -7.27 -5.58
N VAL A 334 14.50 -8.50 -5.08
CA VAL A 334 14.76 -8.90 -3.70
C VAL A 334 15.31 -10.32 -3.68
N GLU A 335 16.51 -10.51 -3.15
CA GLU A 335 17.22 -11.80 -3.27
C GLU A 335 17.89 -12.21 -1.96
N LEU A 336 17.77 -13.48 -1.63
CA LEU A 336 18.57 -14.18 -0.64
C LEU A 336 19.85 -14.67 -1.31
N LYS A 337 21.02 -14.30 -0.80
CA LYS A 337 22.34 -14.66 -1.32
C LYS A 337 22.78 -16.03 -0.79
N VAL A 338 21.98 -17.04 -1.07
CA VAL A 338 22.22 -18.45 -0.70
C VAL A 338 22.12 -19.27 -1.98
N SER A 339 22.93 -20.34 -2.10
CA SER A 339 22.90 -21.17 -3.30
C SER A 339 21.58 -21.95 -3.45
N ASP A 340 21.22 -22.31 -4.65
CA ASP A 340 20.00 -23.09 -4.92
C ASP A 340 20.05 -24.46 -4.22
N GLU A 341 21.23 -25.10 -4.14
CA GLU A 341 21.42 -26.37 -3.44
C GLU A 341 21.13 -26.22 -1.93
N GLU A 342 21.56 -25.13 -1.32
CA GLU A 342 21.30 -24.84 0.09
C GLU A 342 19.80 -24.54 0.31
N LEU A 343 19.17 -23.79 -0.58
CA LEU A 343 17.72 -23.54 -0.51
C LEU A 343 16.93 -24.84 -0.60
N GLU A 344 17.30 -25.74 -1.50
CA GLU A 344 16.64 -27.05 -1.62
C GLU A 344 16.88 -27.91 -0.37
N ARG A 345 18.08 -27.87 0.21
CA ARG A 345 18.38 -28.55 1.49
C ARG A 345 17.49 -28.03 2.61
N ARG A 346 17.34 -26.69 2.73
CA ARG A 346 16.47 -26.05 3.74
C ARG A 346 15.01 -26.41 3.48
N ARG A 347 14.56 -26.41 2.23
CA ARG A 347 13.21 -26.79 1.84
C ARG A 347 12.87 -28.22 2.20
N ALA A 348 13.80 -29.16 1.97
CA ALA A 348 13.63 -30.57 2.34
C ALA A 348 13.47 -30.79 3.85
N ASN A 349 14.05 -29.91 4.67
CA ASN A 349 13.96 -29.95 6.13
C ASN A 349 12.82 -29.11 6.73
N TRP A 350 12.26 -28.17 5.92
CA TRP A 350 11.20 -27.29 6.40
C TRP A 350 9.90 -28.08 6.67
N LYS A 351 9.25 -27.74 7.77
CA LYS A 351 7.93 -28.28 8.13
C LYS A 351 6.99 -27.12 8.41
N ALA A 352 5.80 -27.17 7.82
CA ALA A 352 4.78 -26.19 8.10
C ALA A 352 4.48 -26.14 9.61
N PRO A 353 4.54 -24.97 10.24
CA PRO A 353 4.15 -24.81 11.63
C PRO A 353 2.65 -25.14 11.80
N ALA A 354 2.28 -25.52 13.01
CA ALA A 354 0.85 -25.70 13.32
C ALA A 354 0.11 -24.36 13.14
N PRO A 355 -1.10 -24.36 12.54
CA PRO A 355 -1.86 -23.14 12.39
C PRO A 355 -2.11 -22.46 13.74
N ARG A 356 -1.88 -21.16 13.83
CA ARG A 356 -2.09 -20.37 15.06
C ARG A 356 -3.56 -20.37 15.50
N ILE A 357 -4.48 -20.38 14.53
CA ILE A 357 -5.93 -20.34 14.76
C ILE A 357 -6.61 -21.39 13.90
N THR A 358 -7.31 -22.34 14.53
CA THR A 358 -7.97 -23.49 13.87
C THR A 358 -9.49 -23.43 13.90
N THR A 359 -10.07 -22.57 14.74
CA THR A 359 -11.52 -22.48 14.98
C THR A 359 -12.07 -21.09 14.69
N GLY A 360 -13.40 -20.97 14.68
CA GLY A 360 -14.09 -19.72 14.45
C GLY A 360 -13.91 -19.15 13.04
N TRP A 361 -14.17 -17.85 12.91
CA TRP A 361 -14.08 -17.16 11.61
C TRP A 361 -12.66 -17.17 11.05
N LEU A 362 -11.66 -16.81 11.85
CA LEU A 362 -10.26 -16.76 11.40
C LEU A 362 -9.71 -18.12 11.01
N GLY A 363 -10.16 -19.21 11.67
CA GLY A 363 -9.81 -20.56 11.24
C GLY A 363 -10.43 -20.94 9.89
N ARG A 364 -11.62 -20.43 9.56
CA ARG A 364 -12.22 -20.59 8.21
C ARG A 364 -11.46 -19.74 7.19
N TYR A 365 -11.20 -18.48 7.53
CA TYR A 365 -10.44 -17.57 6.69
C TYR A 365 -9.10 -18.18 6.28
N ALA A 366 -8.28 -18.66 7.22
CA ALA A 366 -6.98 -19.25 6.95
C ALA A 366 -7.02 -20.43 5.96
N ARG A 367 -8.14 -21.20 5.94
CA ARG A 367 -8.30 -22.30 4.99
C ARG A 367 -8.70 -21.87 3.58
N LEU A 368 -9.47 -20.79 3.47
CA LEU A 368 -10.10 -20.36 2.23
C LEU A 368 -9.35 -19.20 1.54
N VAL A 369 -8.53 -18.46 2.29
CA VAL A 369 -7.86 -17.27 1.76
C VAL A 369 -6.80 -17.61 0.72
N SER A 370 -6.76 -16.82 -0.35
CA SER A 370 -5.72 -16.86 -1.36
C SER A 370 -4.45 -16.10 -0.90
N SER A 371 -3.39 -16.17 -1.70
CA SER A 371 -2.15 -15.44 -1.43
C SER A 371 -2.32 -13.92 -1.58
N ALA A 372 -1.44 -13.15 -0.94
CA ALA A 372 -1.45 -11.68 -0.97
C ALA A 372 -1.27 -11.11 -2.40
N ASN A 373 -0.46 -11.75 -3.25
CA ASN A 373 -0.28 -11.33 -4.65
C ASN A 373 -1.56 -11.42 -5.51
N THR A 374 -2.61 -12.06 -4.99
CA THR A 374 -3.93 -12.18 -5.61
C THR A 374 -5.04 -11.49 -4.80
N GLY A 375 -4.67 -10.62 -3.85
CA GLY A 375 -5.60 -9.80 -3.06
C GLY A 375 -6.07 -10.44 -1.76
N ALA A 376 -5.53 -11.59 -1.33
CA ALA A 376 -5.95 -12.31 -0.12
C ALA A 376 -7.49 -12.49 -0.04
N VAL A 377 -8.09 -12.93 -1.12
CA VAL A 377 -9.53 -13.14 -1.26
C VAL A 377 -9.93 -14.55 -0.83
N LEU A 378 -11.18 -14.73 -0.41
CA LEU A 378 -11.72 -16.05 -0.08
C LEU A 378 -12.14 -16.80 -1.36
N LYS A 379 -11.74 -18.06 -1.45
CA LYS A 379 -12.08 -18.96 -2.56
C LYS A 379 -12.68 -20.26 -2.06
#